data_634751e112aa57b364d7c3d6dfdb2431
#
_entry.id   634751e112aa57b364d7c3d6dfdb2431
#
_cell.length_a   1.000
_cell.length_b   1.000
_cell.length_c   1.000
_cell.angle_alpha   90.00
_cell.angle_beta   90.00
_cell.angle_gamma   90.00
#
_symmetry.space_group_name_H-M   'P 1'
#
loop_
_entity.id
_entity.type
_entity.pdbx_description
1 polymer ?
#
loop_
_entity_poly.entity_id
_entity_poly.type
_entity_poly.pdbx_seq_one_letter_code
_entity_poly.pdbx_strand_id
1 'polypeptide(L)'
;QPLRIPELLTPDKETTDDVYYMIVAQEGETQLLPGAKTKTWGYNTSLLGKTVVFKKGQTAHIHLVNKLPELTTFHWHGLAIPGPLEDGGCHAPVYPGQSRDISFKVDQPAALTWLHAHPCPSTAEQVWHGLAAAAIIQDDQEAQLPLPRNYGVDDLPIILQDRRFHENNQWDYRADYDPDGVAG
;
A
#
# COMPACT_ATOMS: atom_id res chain seq x y z
N GLN A 1 3.99 -6.96 -22.19
CA GLN A 1 4.72 -7.50 -21.03
C GLN A 1 3.77 -8.34 -20.20
N PRO A 2 4.23 -9.39 -19.49
CA PRO A 2 3.39 -10.12 -18.55
C PRO A 2 2.88 -9.20 -17.44
N LEU A 3 1.68 -9.48 -16.93
CA LEU A 3 1.15 -8.80 -15.75
C LEU A 3 2.10 -9.03 -14.56
N ARG A 4 2.51 -7.96 -13.92
CA ARG A 4 3.29 -8.05 -12.68
C ARG A 4 2.34 -8.18 -11.51
N ILE A 5 2.42 -9.29 -10.80
CA ILE A 5 1.62 -9.54 -9.60
C ILE A 5 2.42 -9.05 -8.40
N PRO A 6 1.87 -8.21 -7.51
CA PRO A 6 2.52 -7.83 -6.27
C PRO A 6 2.84 -9.07 -5.43
N GLU A 7 4.05 -9.15 -4.88
CA GLU A 7 4.40 -10.23 -3.95
C GLU A 7 3.61 -10.10 -2.65
N LEU A 8 3.36 -11.20 -1.97
CA LEU A 8 2.85 -11.16 -0.60
C LEU A 8 3.92 -10.61 0.35
N LEU A 9 3.52 -9.76 1.28
CA LEU A 9 4.39 -9.35 2.38
C LEU A 9 4.45 -10.50 3.39
N THR A 10 5.63 -11.07 3.57
CA THR A 10 5.85 -12.10 4.59
C THR A 10 5.78 -11.47 5.97
N PRO A 11 4.95 -11.97 6.90
CA PRO A 11 4.96 -11.50 8.27
C PRO A 11 6.29 -11.83 8.97
N ASP A 12 6.77 -10.93 9.82
CA ASP A 12 7.94 -11.17 10.68
C ASP A 12 7.64 -12.28 11.69
N LYS A 13 6.38 -12.36 12.12
CA LYS A 13 5.85 -13.41 12.99
C LYS A 13 4.34 -13.54 12.78
N GLU A 14 3.84 -14.77 12.83
CA GLU A 14 2.40 -15.04 12.81
C GLU A 14 2.06 -16.17 13.79
N THR A 15 0.96 -16.01 14.49
CA THR A 15 0.34 -17.01 15.38
C THR A 15 -1.14 -17.12 15.02
N THR A 16 -1.89 -17.94 15.76
CA THR A 16 -3.35 -17.99 15.61
C THR A 16 -4.01 -16.64 15.90
N ASP A 17 -3.49 -15.92 16.90
CA ASP A 17 -4.13 -14.71 17.46
C ASP A 17 -3.47 -13.40 17.03
N ASP A 18 -2.24 -13.46 16.54
CA ASP A 18 -1.43 -12.28 16.23
C ASP A 18 -0.67 -12.40 14.92
N VAL A 19 -0.54 -11.28 14.21
CA VAL A 19 0.35 -11.13 13.05
C VAL A 19 1.20 -9.89 13.17
N TYR A 20 2.48 -9.98 12.79
CA TYR A 20 3.48 -8.91 12.92
C TYR A 20 4.07 -8.59 11.55
N TYR A 21 4.06 -7.30 11.20
CA TYR A 21 4.64 -6.81 9.95
C TYR A 21 5.54 -5.61 10.19
N MET A 22 6.59 -5.50 9.38
CA MET A 22 7.33 -4.26 9.18
C MET A 22 6.99 -3.69 7.81
N ILE A 23 6.50 -2.45 7.75
CA ILE A 23 6.18 -1.74 6.51
C ILE A 23 7.07 -0.52 6.39
N VAL A 24 7.83 -0.48 5.31
CA VAL A 24 8.82 0.57 5.04
C VAL A 24 8.39 1.36 3.81
N ALA A 25 8.04 2.64 3.98
CA ALA A 25 7.90 3.57 2.88
C ALA A 25 9.29 4.03 2.43
N GLN A 26 9.61 3.86 1.15
CA GLN A 26 10.96 4.10 0.63
C GLN A 26 10.96 4.56 -0.82
N GLU A 27 12.06 5.24 -1.19
CA GLU A 27 12.36 5.57 -2.58
C GLU A 27 12.84 4.33 -3.34
N GLY A 28 12.63 4.34 -4.65
CA GLY A 28 13.08 3.32 -5.55
C GLY A 28 13.20 3.80 -7.00
N GLU A 29 13.58 2.90 -7.87
CA GLU A 29 13.60 3.12 -9.31
C GLU A 29 12.97 1.92 -10.03
N THR A 30 12.05 2.20 -10.97
CA THR A 30 11.30 1.15 -11.67
C THR A 30 11.38 1.36 -13.18
N GLN A 31 11.62 0.30 -13.93
CA GLN A 31 11.59 0.30 -15.39
C GLN A 31 10.13 0.21 -15.86
N LEU A 32 9.50 1.33 -16.14
CA LEU A 32 8.11 1.41 -16.61
C LEU A 32 8.02 1.52 -18.12
N LEU A 33 8.86 2.39 -18.71
CA LEU A 33 8.95 2.62 -20.15
C LEU A 33 10.35 2.23 -20.65
N PRO A 34 10.54 1.98 -21.96
CA PRO A 34 11.87 1.82 -22.53
C PRO A 34 12.75 3.05 -22.26
N GLY A 35 14.03 2.85 -21.94
CA GLY A 35 14.98 3.95 -21.69
C GLY A 35 15.32 4.13 -20.20
N ALA A 36 15.29 5.36 -19.68
CA ALA A 36 15.63 5.65 -18.30
C ALA A 36 14.60 5.05 -17.31
N LYS A 37 15.06 4.63 -16.15
CA LYS A 37 14.16 4.24 -15.04
C LYS A 37 13.46 5.46 -14.49
N THR A 38 12.23 5.26 -14.06
CA THR A 38 11.43 6.25 -13.33
C THR A 38 11.77 6.19 -11.84
N LYS A 39 11.99 7.32 -11.21
CA LYS A 39 12.03 7.41 -9.73
C LYS A 39 10.64 7.14 -9.19
N THR A 40 10.53 6.20 -8.28
CA THR A 40 9.27 5.71 -7.75
C THR A 40 9.34 5.56 -6.23
N TRP A 41 8.19 5.47 -5.57
CA TRP A 41 8.12 5.14 -4.16
C TRP A 41 7.32 3.86 -3.95
N GLY A 42 7.55 3.19 -2.83
CA GLY A 42 6.83 1.97 -2.53
C GLY A 42 6.93 1.53 -1.07
N TYR A 43 6.08 0.56 -0.72
CA TYR A 43 6.10 -0.10 0.58
C TYR A 43 6.82 -1.44 0.46
N ASN A 44 8.02 -1.55 1.06
CA ASN A 44 8.90 -2.74 1.02
C ASN A 44 9.34 -3.15 -0.40
N THR A 45 9.19 -2.27 -1.38
CA THR A 45 9.55 -2.47 -2.79
C THR A 45 9.85 -1.14 -3.46
N SER A 46 10.25 -1.14 -4.74
CA SER A 46 10.57 0.08 -5.48
C SER A 46 9.33 0.85 -5.96
N LEU A 47 8.20 0.19 -6.19
CA LEU A 47 6.96 0.79 -6.67
C LEU A 47 5.76 0.04 -6.10
N LEU A 48 4.75 0.77 -5.66
CA LEU A 48 3.59 0.21 -4.99
C LEU A 48 3.99 -0.48 -3.68
N GLY A 49 3.27 -1.53 -3.29
CA GLY A 49 3.60 -2.30 -2.11
C GLY A 49 3.40 -3.80 -2.31
N LYS A 50 4.05 -4.58 -1.47
CA LYS A 50 3.71 -5.99 -1.32
C LYS A 50 2.31 -6.09 -0.73
N THR A 51 1.54 -7.09 -1.15
CA THR A 51 0.18 -7.33 -0.64
C THR A 51 0.24 -7.80 0.82
N VAL A 52 -0.44 -7.10 1.69
CA VAL A 52 -0.57 -7.47 3.10
C VAL A 52 -1.78 -8.39 3.27
N VAL A 53 -1.67 -9.45 4.07
CA VAL A 53 -2.77 -10.36 4.35
C VAL A 53 -3.07 -10.37 5.84
N PHE A 54 -4.32 -10.15 6.19
CA PHE A 54 -4.84 -10.26 7.55
C PHE A 54 -5.88 -11.37 7.63
N LYS A 55 -6.00 -11.99 8.80
CA LYS A 55 -7.08 -12.93 9.10
C LYS A 55 -8.01 -12.33 10.14
N LYS A 56 -9.31 -12.42 9.90
CA LYS A 56 -10.31 -12.01 10.89
C LYS A 56 -10.06 -12.75 12.20
N GLY A 57 -10.09 -11.99 13.30
CA GLY A 57 -9.82 -12.53 14.62
C GLY A 57 -8.39 -12.32 15.12
N GLN A 58 -7.41 -12.08 14.24
CA GLN A 58 -6.05 -11.72 14.67
C GLN A 58 -5.96 -10.26 15.16
N THR A 59 -4.97 -10.00 15.99
CA THR A 59 -4.46 -8.66 16.26
C THR A 59 -3.25 -8.42 15.34
N ALA A 60 -3.33 -7.37 14.52
CA ALA A 60 -2.22 -6.92 13.71
C ALA A 60 -1.32 -5.99 14.53
N HIS A 61 -0.02 -6.26 14.55
CA HIS A 61 1.03 -5.42 15.13
C HIS A 61 1.95 -4.98 14.00
N ILE A 62 2.04 -3.67 13.75
CA ILE A 62 2.72 -3.17 12.56
C ILE A 62 3.74 -2.11 12.96
N HIS A 63 4.99 -2.38 12.60
CA HIS A 63 6.08 -1.41 12.69
C HIS A 63 6.19 -0.64 11.37
N LEU A 64 5.81 0.64 11.38
CA LEU A 64 5.81 1.54 10.24
C LEU A 64 7.09 2.35 10.21
N VAL A 65 7.82 2.36 9.09
CA VAL A 65 9.10 3.08 8.96
C VAL A 65 9.05 4.01 7.76
N ASN A 66 9.36 5.29 7.96
CA ASN A 66 9.49 6.25 6.87
C ASN A 66 10.96 6.47 6.50
N LYS A 67 11.37 5.99 5.32
CA LYS A 67 12.68 6.24 4.69
C LYS A 67 12.61 7.24 3.53
N LEU A 68 11.48 7.91 3.35
CA LEU A 68 11.32 8.97 2.35
C LEU A 68 11.99 10.27 2.83
N PRO A 69 12.30 11.20 1.90
CA PRO A 69 12.84 12.52 2.26
C PRO A 69 11.82 13.46 2.89
N GLU A 70 10.55 13.08 2.91
CA GLU A 70 9.45 13.90 3.44
C GLU A 70 8.55 13.09 4.38
N LEU A 71 7.67 13.78 5.12
CA LEU A 71 6.69 13.10 5.97
C LEU A 71 5.70 12.31 5.14
N THR A 72 5.26 11.17 5.67
CA THR A 72 4.18 10.36 5.08
C THR A 72 3.25 9.85 6.16
N THR A 73 2.18 9.18 5.77
CA THR A 73 1.29 8.42 6.63
C THR A 73 1.06 7.04 6.03
N PHE A 74 0.43 6.15 6.80
CA PHE A 74 0.15 4.77 6.39
C PHE A 74 -1.33 4.49 6.66
N HIS A 75 -2.19 4.98 5.76
CA HIS A 75 -3.64 4.88 5.92
C HIS A 75 -4.17 3.53 5.43
N TRP A 76 -4.91 2.88 6.31
CA TRP A 76 -5.58 1.59 6.05
C TRP A 76 -7.00 1.80 5.53
N HIS A 77 -7.11 2.10 4.25
CA HIS A 77 -8.38 2.43 3.61
C HIS A 77 -9.28 1.22 3.51
N GLY A 78 -10.44 1.32 4.13
CA GLY A 78 -11.45 0.26 4.15
C GLY A 78 -11.34 -0.72 5.32
N LEU A 79 -10.36 -0.55 6.22
CA LEU A 79 -10.29 -1.30 7.47
C LEU A 79 -11.07 -0.58 8.58
N ALA A 80 -11.83 -1.34 9.37
CA ALA A 80 -12.50 -0.87 10.57
C ALA A 80 -11.49 -0.82 11.72
N ILE A 81 -10.71 0.26 11.77
CA ILE A 81 -9.64 0.48 12.74
C ILE A 81 -10.01 1.67 13.63
N PRO A 82 -9.73 1.64 14.95
CA PRO A 82 -9.88 2.80 15.80
C PRO A 82 -8.93 3.92 15.33
N GLY A 83 -9.49 5.11 15.08
CA GLY A 83 -8.68 6.27 14.70
C GLY A 83 -8.26 7.09 15.91
N PRO A 84 -7.48 8.17 15.69
CA PRO A 84 -6.91 8.59 14.39
C PRO A 84 -5.50 8.05 14.11
N LEU A 85 -4.79 7.49 15.09
CA LEU A 85 -3.37 7.13 14.96
C LEU A 85 -3.17 5.80 14.25
N GLU A 86 -3.98 4.80 14.58
CA GLU A 86 -3.93 3.46 14.01
C GLU A 86 -4.45 3.46 12.56
N ASP A 87 -5.47 4.28 12.28
CA ASP A 87 -6.04 4.46 10.95
C ASP A 87 -5.05 5.07 9.93
N GLY A 88 -4.10 5.86 10.41
CA GLY A 88 -3.01 6.37 9.58
C GLY A 88 -3.38 7.51 8.62
N GLY A 89 -4.49 8.22 8.87
CA GLY A 89 -4.87 9.43 8.14
C GLY A 89 -3.96 10.62 8.41
N CYS A 90 -4.40 11.84 8.02
CA CYS A 90 -3.61 13.09 8.13
C CYS A 90 -3.05 13.37 9.55
N HIS A 91 -3.70 12.84 10.57
CA HIS A 91 -3.33 13.08 11.98
C HIS A 91 -2.25 12.14 12.52
N ALA A 92 -1.77 11.21 11.68
CA ALA A 92 -0.78 10.21 12.05
C ALA A 92 0.53 10.31 11.23
N PRO A 93 1.18 11.49 11.12
CA PRO A 93 2.39 11.64 10.33
C PRO A 93 3.54 10.82 10.91
N VAL A 94 4.34 10.24 10.02
CA VAL A 94 5.65 9.66 10.31
C VAL A 94 6.69 10.48 9.55
N TYR A 95 7.57 11.17 10.28
CA TYR A 95 8.57 12.06 9.69
C TYR A 95 9.75 11.28 9.09
N PRO A 96 10.56 11.91 8.22
CA PRO A 96 11.73 11.26 7.63
C PRO A 96 12.64 10.62 8.68
N GLY A 97 13.00 9.35 8.46
CA GLY A 97 13.84 8.58 9.37
C GLY A 97 13.17 8.11 10.65
N GLN A 98 11.90 8.42 10.86
CA GLN A 98 11.15 7.98 12.04
C GLN A 98 10.35 6.71 11.77
N SER A 99 9.89 6.09 12.86
CA SER A 99 8.99 4.94 12.84
C SER A 99 7.84 5.13 13.83
N ARG A 100 6.81 4.30 13.67
CA ARG A 100 5.64 4.24 14.55
C ARG A 100 5.18 2.79 14.67
N ASP A 101 4.85 2.38 15.88
CA ASP A 101 4.18 1.11 16.13
C ASP A 101 2.67 1.36 16.25
N ILE A 102 1.89 0.54 15.57
CA ILE A 102 0.43 0.50 15.68
C ILE A 102 -0.04 -0.93 15.95
N SER A 103 -1.21 -1.06 16.54
CA SER A 103 -1.82 -2.36 16.78
C SER A 103 -3.34 -2.23 16.73
N PHE A 104 -4.00 -3.14 16.02
CA PHE A 104 -5.46 -3.17 15.92
C PHE A 104 -6.00 -4.60 15.75
N LYS A 105 -7.21 -4.81 16.24
CA LYS A 105 -7.95 -6.06 16.03
C LYS A 105 -8.55 -6.06 14.63
N VAL A 106 -8.36 -7.14 13.89
CA VAL A 106 -9.01 -7.37 12.60
C VAL A 106 -10.38 -8.00 12.85
N ASP A 107 -11.41 -7.17 12.91
CA ASP A 107 -12.77 -7.61 13.22
C ASP A 107 -13.79 -7.18 12.15
N GLN A 108 -13.49 -7.48 10.91
CA GLN A 108 -14.41 -7.27 9.80
C GLN A 108 -14.40 -8.49 8.86
N PRO A 109 -15.47 -8.68 8.04
CA PRO A 109 -15.52 -9.76 7.06
C PRO A 109 -14.40 -9.66 6.02
N ALA A 110 -14.15 -10.79 5.33
CA ALA A 110 -13.23 -10.86 4.21
C ALA A 110 -13.49 -9.76 3.19
N ALA A 111 -12.44 -9.08 2.78
CA ALA A 111 -12.49 -7.95 1.86
C ALA A 111 -11.15 -7.70 1.19
N LEU A 112 -11.17 -7.07 0.02
CA LEU A 112 -10.02 -6.39 -0.55
C LEU A 112 -10.07 -4.92 -0.13
N THR A 113 -9.05 -4.49 0.59
CA THR A 113 -8.80 -3.12 1.04
C THR A 113 -7.44 -2.66 0.54
N TRP A 114 -6.97 -1.49 0.94
CA TRP A 114 -5.65 -1.04 0.53
C TRP A 114 -4.97 -0.13 1.55
N LEU A 115 -3.65 -0.16 1.56
CA LEU A 115 -2.79 0.74 2.30
C LEU A 115 -2.31 1.84 1.34
N HIS A 116 -2.38 3.09 1.76
CA HIS A 116 -1.82 4.20 0.97
C HIS A 116 -1.37 5.37 1.86
N ALA A 117 -0.56 6.24 1.28
CA ALA A 117 -0.18 7.49 1.93
C ALA A 117 -1.39 8.45 1.96
N HIS A 118 -1.58 9.15 3.09
CA HIS A 118 -2.66 10.12 3.27
C HIS A 118 -2.19 11.40 4.01
N PRO A 119 -0.99 11.95 3.72
CA PRO A 119 -0.58 13.21 4.34
C PRO A 119 -1.33 14.39 3.69
N CYS A 120 -1.74 15.37 4.49
CA CYS A 120 -2.31 16.60 3.97
C CYS A 120 -1.21 17.67 3.80
N PRO A 121 -1.09 18.30 2.60
CA PRO A 121 -1.95 18.18 1.42
C PRO A 121 -1.46 17.20 0.36
N SER A 122 -0.39 16.44 0.58
CA SER A 122 0.35 15.67 -0.43
C SER A 122 -0.19 14.25 -0.69
N THR A 123 -1.42 13.94 -0.29
CA THR A 123 -2.02 12.60 -0.47
C THR A 123 -1.94 12.13 -1.92
N ALA A 124 -2.44 12.93 -2.86
CA ALA A 124 -2.50 12.56 -4.27
C ALA A 124 -1.09 12.37 -4.85
N GLU A 125 -0.16 13.27 -4.54
CA GLU A 125 1.21 13.21 -5.02
C GLU A 125 1.94 11.95 -4.53
N GLN A 126 1.84 11.60 -3.25
CA GLN A 126 2.50 10.43 -2.70
C GLN A 126 1.91 9.12 -3.24
N VAL A 127 0.59 9.03 -3.41
CA VAL A 127 -0.05 7.89 -4.08
C VAL A 127 0.36 7.83 -5.55
N TRP A 128 0.46 8.97 -6.23
CA TRP A 128 0.96 9.05 -7.60
C TRP A 128 2.38 8.52 -7.73
N HIS A 129 3.27 8.82 -6.80
CA HIS A 129 4.65 8.30 -6.79
C HIS A 129 4.73 6.79 -6.51
N GLY A 130 3.66 6.17 -6.00
CA GLY A 130 3.57 4.71 -5.85
C GLY A 130 3.29 4.21 -4.44
N LEU A 131 2.94 5.07 -3.48
CA LEU A 131 2.63 4.65 -2.12
C LEU A 131 1.20 4.10 -2.01
N ALA A 132 1.00 2.92 -2.57
CA ALA A 132 -0.24 2.15 -2.52
C ALA A 132 0.05 0.64 -2.50
N ALA A 133 -0.66 -0.14 -1.71
CA ALA A 133 -0.55 -1.58 -1.63
C ALA A 133 -1.91 -2.23 -1.38
N ALA A 134 -2.16 -3.40 -1.94
CA ALA A 134 -3.34 -4.19 -1.60
C ALA A 134 -3.24 -4.72 -0.16
N ALA A 135 -4.36 -4.74 0.55
CA ALA A 135 -4.51 -5.40 1.84
C ALA A 135 -5.73 -6.31 1.80
N ILE A 136 -5.51 -7.60 2.00
CA ILE A 136 -6.54 -8.63 1.89
C ILE A 136 -6.91 -9.08 3.29
N ILE A 137 -8.20 -9.11 3.59
CA ILE A 137 -8.73 -9.72 4.81
C ILE A 137 -9.35 -11.06 4.42
N GLN A 138 -8.98 -12.09 5.14
CA GLN A 138 -9.53 -13.45 5.01
C GLN A 138 -10.38 -13.80 6.23
N ASP A 139 -11.44 -14.59 6.03
CA ASP A 139 -12.26 -15.16 7.10
C ASP A 139 -12.74 -16.58 6.77
N ASP A 140 -13.34 -17.24 7.77
CA ASP A 140 -13.83 -18.59 7.63
C ASP A 140 -15.02 -18.72 6.66
N GLN A 141 -15.79 -17.65 6.46
CA GLN A 141 -16.92 -17.66 5.53
C GLN A 141 -16.44 -17.60 4.08
N GLU A 142 -15.50 -16.70 3.81
CA GLU A 142 -14.86 -16.61 2.50
C GLU A 142 -14.13 -17.93 2.18
N ALA A 143 -13.47 -18.54 3.16
CA ALA A 143 -12.74 -19.80 2.99
C ALA A 143 -13.61 -20.98 2.50
N GLN A 144 -14.93 -20.93 2.74
CA GLN A 144 -15.88 -21.96 2.31
C GLN A 144 -16.43 -21.76 0.89
N LEU A 145 -16.18 -20.59 0.29
CA LEU A 145 -16.65 -20.29 -1.06
C LEU A 145 -15.79 -21.02 -2.10
N PRO A 146 -16.38 -21.49 -3.23
CA PRO A 146 -15.65 -22.16 -4.29
C PRO A 146 -14.89 -21.14 -5.18
N LEU A 147 -14.00 -20.38 -4.58
CA LEU A 147 -13.20 -19.34 -5.25
C LEU A 147 -11.78 -19.87 -5.56
N PRO A 148 -11.15 -19.40 -6.64
CA PRO A 148 -9.72 -19.58 -6.85
C PRO A 148 -8.91 -19.02 -5.68
N ARG A 149 -7.78 -19.69 -5.31
CA ARG A 149 -7.01 -19.32 -4.10
C ARG A 149 -5.51 -19.36 -4.29
N ASN A 150 -5.05 -19.63 -5.50
CA ASN A 150 -3.62 -19.68 -5.77
C ASN A 150 -3.14 -18.26 -6.10
N TYR A 151 -2.77 -17.50 -5.08
CA TYR A 151 -2.31 -16.13 -5.24
C TYR A 151 -1.22 -16.02 -6.32
N GLY A 152 -1.40 -15.09 -7.24
CA GLY A 152 -0.49 -14.89 -8.37
C GLY A 152 -0.70 -15.86 -9.55
N VAL A 153 -1.63 -16.79 -9.46
CA VAL A 153 -1.95 -17.78 -10.51
C VAL A 153 -3.40 -17.64 -10.98
N ASP A 154 -4.36 -17.84 -10.10
CA ASP A 154 -5.79 -17.75 -10.37
C ASP A 154 -6.53 -16.82 -9.39
N ASP A 155 -5.83 -16.29 -8.38
CA ASP A 155 -6.24 -15.20 -7.50
C ASP A 155 -5.26 -14.04 -7.68
N LEU A 156 -5.69 -13.02 -8.43
CA LEU A 156 -4.85 -11.94 -8.92
C LEU A 156 -5.34 -10.58 -8.43
N PRO A 157 -4.65 -9.90 -7.51
CA PRO A 157 -4.93 -8.50 -7.22
C PRO A 157 -4.51 -7.64 -8.42
N ILE A 158 -5.45 -6.87 -8.95
CA ILE A 158 -5.19 -5.98 -10.07
C ILE A 158 -5.29 -4.54 -9.58
N ILE A 159 -4.19 -3.79 -9.74
CA ILE A 159 -4.12 -2.37 -9.44
C ILE A 159 -4.10 -1.61 -10.76
N LEU A 160 -5.17 -0.85 -11.03
CA LEU A 160 -5.29 -0.01 -12.21
C LEU A 160 -4.84 1.40 -11.86
N GLN A 161 -3.93 1.93 -12.66
CA GLN A 161 -3.40 3.28 -12.50
C GLN A 161 -3.17 3.91 -13.87
N ASP A 162 -3.51 5.18 -14.02
CA ASP A 162 -3.08 6.01 -15.15
C ASP A 162 -1.88 6.88 -14.73
N ARG A 163 -1.00 7.16 -15.66
CA ARG A 163 0.23 7.92 -15.41
C ARG A 163 0.64 8.72 -16.62
N ARG A 164 1.14 9.93 -16.37
CA ARG A 164 1.83 10.73 -17.36
C ARG A 164 3.33 10.75 -17.10
N PHE A 165 4.10 10.92 -18.16
CA PHE A 165 5.55 10.93 -18.11
C PHE A 165 6.10 12.11 -18.89
N HIS A 166 7.16 12.72 -18.38
CA HIS A 166 8.03 13.57 -19.15
C HIS A 166 8.86 12.76 -20.17
N GLU A 167 9.46 13.42 -21.14
CA GLU A 167 10.32 12.76 -22.18
C GLU A 167 11.50 11.96 -21.59
N ASN A 168 11.92 12.31 -20.39
CA ASN A 168 12.98 11.61 -19.65
C ASN A 168 12.49 10.42 -18.82
N ASN A 169 11.26 9.97 -19.01
CA ASN A 169 10.59 8.89 -18.28
C ASN A 169 10.33 9.18 -16.80
N GLN A 170 10.45 10.42 -16.34
CA GLN A 170 10.03 10.78 -14.98
C GLN A 170 8.53 11.10 -14.94
N TRP A 171 7.94 11.02 -13.75
CA TRP A 171 6.55 11.37 -13.53
C TRP A 171 6.24 12.82 -13.94
N ASP A 172 5.18 13.03 -14.71
CA ASP A 172 4.59 14.34 -14.96
C ASP A 172 3.37 14.52 -14.04
N TYR A 173 3.64 14.65 -12.73
CA TYR A 173 2.60 14.97 -11.75
C TYR A 173 2.22 16.45 -11.84
N ARG A 174 0.93 16.73 -11.83
CA ARG A 174 0.38 18.09 -11.78
C ARG A 174 -0.60 18.21 -10.63
N ALA A 175 -0.30 19.11 -9.71
CA ALA A 175 -1.16 19.40 -8.57
C ALA A 175 -2.42 20.20 -8.98
N ASP A 176 -2.38 20.86 -10.15
CA ASP A 176 -3.48 21.69 -10.65
C ASP A 176 -4.50 20.85 -11.42
N TYR A 177 -5.73 21.38 -11.53
CA TYR A 177 -6.76 20.79 -12.37
C TYR A 177 -6.27 20.61 -13.80
N ASP A 178 -6.32 19.37 -14.27
CA ASP A 178 -6.00 19.00 -15.64
C ASP A 178 -7.29 18.86 -16.46
N PRO A 179 -7.51 19.71 -17.48
CA PRO A 179 -8.71 19.64 -18.30
C PRO A 179 -8.84 18.36 -19.10
N ASP A 180 -7.75 17.59 -19.29
CA ASP A 180 -7.75 16.29 -19.98
C ASP A 180 -8.25 15.15 -19.09
N GLY A 181 -8.59 15.44 -17.83
CA GLY A 181 -9.15 14.48 -16.89
C GLY A 181 -8.15 13.50 -16.29
N VAL A 182 -6.88 13.65 -16.58
CA VAL A 182 -5.80 12.89 -15.94
C VAL A 182 -5.42 13.64 -14.67
N ALA A 183 -6.06 13.27 -13.58
CA ALA A 183 -5.63 13.75 -12.28
C ALA A 183 -4.22 13.19 -12.02
N GLY A 184 -3.28 14.09 -11.90
CA GLY A 184 -2.00 13.71 -11.33
C GLY A 184 -2.20 13.46 -9.88
#